data_5159ec75c75e6aa6f92e37e7120089b6
#
_entry.id   5159ec75c75e6aa6f92e37e7120089b6
#
_cell.length_a   1.000
_cell.length_b   1.000
_cell.length_c   1.000
_cell.angle_alpha   90.00
_cell.angle_beta   90.00
_cell.angle_gamma   90.00
#
_symmetry.space_group_name_H-M   'P 1'
#
loop_
_entity.id
_entity.type
_entity.pdbx_description
1 polymer ?
#
loop_
_entity_poly.entity_id
_entity_poly.type
_entity_poly.pdbx_seq_one_letter_code
_entity_poly.pdbx_strand_id
1 'polypeptide(L)'
;KTLTLYQTAEYFRNDLGVPFDAQQIVDEITSYVTDAYKYTIPLRPSAKEYLEAMAKKGVKMCILTASEAGYIQPALDRLDIRKYFDCILTCTELGVYKEDGKAFLTAMEKMGGTLEETAVFEDALYAVRGAKAAGFRVYAVLDEDFRGQTDVDKITALADCSFRDYKELL
;
A
#
# COMPACT_ATOMS: atom_id res chain seq x y z
N LYS A 1 -4.44 -3.07 -16.75
CA LYS A 1 -4.26 -4.42 -16.14
C LYS A 1 -2.92 -4.38 -15.41
N THR A 2 -2.95 -4.68 -14.12
CA THR A 2 -1.72 -4.73 -13.32
C THR A 2 -0.94 -5.98 -13.74
N LEU A 3 0.32 -5.80 -14.14
CA LEU A 3 1.21 -6.92 -14.48
C LEU A 3 1.81 -7.51 -13.19
N THR A 4 2.02 -8.81 -13.18
CA THR A 4 2.87 -9.42 -12.16
C THR A 4 4.33 -9.01 -12.37
N LEU A 5 5.19 -9.18 -11.37
CA LEU A 5 6.61 -8.86 -11.51
C LEU A 5 7.26 -9.65 -12.66
N TYR A 6 6.91 -10.92 -12.80
CA TYR A 6 7.41 -11.75 -13.92
C TYR A 6 6.90 -11.27 -15.29
N GLN A 7 5.62 -10.92 -15.41
CA GLN A 7 5.07 -10.32 -16.64
C GLN A 7 5.72 -8.98 -16.98
N THR A 8 6.06 -8.18 -15.97
CA THR A 8 6.82 -6.93 -16.15
C THR A 8 8.23 -7.22 -16.67
N ALA A 9 8.89 -8.24 -16.13
CA ALA A 9 10.21 -8.66 -16.59
C ALA A 9 10.18 -9.18 -18.04
N GLU A 10 9.15 -9.96 -18.41
CA GLU A 10 8.95 -10.39 -19.79
C GLU A 10 8.73 -9.20 -20.75
N TYR A 11 7.94 -8.20 -20.34
CA TYR A 11 7.76 -6.97 -21.11
C TYR A 11 9.08 -6.21 -21.28
N PHE A 12 9.89 -6.08 -20.22
CA PHE A 12 11.20 -5.44 -20.33
C PHE A 12 12.12 -6.13 -21.31
N ARG A 13 12.13 -7.46 -21.29
CA ARG A 13 12.92 -8.26 -22.22
C ARG A 13 12.42 -8.19 -23.67
N ASN A 14 11.13 -8.43 -23.86
CA ASN A 14 10.56 -8.65 -25.19
C ASN A 14 10.23 -7.36 -25.92
N ASP A 15 9.75 -6.34 -25.22
CA ASP A 15 9.26 -5.10 -25.79
C ASP A 15 10.29 -3.95 -25.68
N LEU A 16 11.09 -3.92 -24.61
CA LEU A 16 12.10 -2.88 -24.39
C LEU A 16 13.53 -3.34 -24.72
N GLY A 17 13.73 -4.62 -25.07
CA GLY A 17 15.02 -5.15 -25.52
C GLY A 17 16.08 -5.23 -24.42
N VAL A 18 15.69 -5.35 -23.16
CA VAL A 18 16.63 -5.51 -22.02
C VAL A 18 17.37 -6.85 -22.19
N PRO A 19 18.72 -6.87 -22.19
CA PRO A 19 19.53 -8.04 -22.58
C PRO A 19 19.71 -9.08 -21.45
N PHE A 20 18.71 -9.22 -20.57
CA PHE A 20 18.68 -10.21 -19.49
C PHE A 20 17.49 -11.14 -19.66
N ASP A 21 17.54 -12.36 -19.12
CA ASP A 21 16.34 -13.19 -19.04
C ASP A 21 15.36 -12.66 -17.98
N ALA A 22 14.10 -13.12 -18.06
CA ALA A 22 13.05 -12.62 -17.18
C ALA A 22 13.34 -12.89 -15.69
N GLN A 23 13.98 -14.03 -15.37
CA GLN A 23 14.33 -14.36 -14.00
C GLN A 23 15.44 -13.45 -13.47
N GLN A 24 16.46 -13.16 -14.26
CA GLN A 24 17.51 -12.19 -13.89
C GLN A 24 16.92 -10.79 -13.61
N ILE A 25 15.99 -10.34 -14.44
CA ILE A 25 15.32 -9.06 -14.23
C ILE A 25 14.50 -9.07 -12.92
N VAL A 26 13.77 -10.16 -12.65
CA VAL A 26 13.02 -10.33 -11.39
C VAL A 26 13.95 -10.29 -10.19
N ASP A 27 15.08 -11.01 -10.26
CA ASP A 27 16.04 -11.09 -9.16
C ASP A 27 16.68 -9.71 -8.86
N GLU A 28 17.06 -8.96 -9.90
CA GLU A 28 17.60 -7.60 -9.76
C GLU A 28 16.57 -6.63 -9.15
N ILE A 29 15.33 -6.63 -9.65
CA ILE A 29 14.27 -5.76 -9.11
C ILE A 29 14.01 -6.14 -7.64
N THR A 30 13.93 -7.43 -7.33
CA THR A 30 13.69 -7.93 -5.98
C THR A 30 14.80 -7.51 -5.02
N SER A 31 16.07 -7.65 -5.45
CA SER A 31 17.23 -7.22 -4.67
C SER A 31 17.18 -5.73 -4.38
N TYR A 32 16.97 -4.91 -5.42
CA TYR A 32 16.89 -3.46 -5.29
C TYR A 32 15.75 -3.02 -4.35
N VAL A 33 14.57 -3.59 -4.53
CA VAL A 33 13.40 -3.28 -3.69
C VAL A 33 13.65 -3.68 -2.23
N THR A 34 14.22 -4.86 -2.00
CA THR A 34 14.57 -5.34 -0.65
C THR A 34 15.55 -4.40 0.06
N ASP A 35 16.61 -4.01 -0.65
CA ASP A 35 17.60 -3.08 -0.11
C ASP A 35 17.01 -1.68 0.15
N ALA A 36 16.15 -1.20 -0.75
CA ALA A 36 15.47 0.07 -0.58
C ALA A 36 14.61 0.08 0.69
N TYR A 37 13.78 -0.94 0.92
CA TYR A 37 12.99 -1.09 2.15
C TYR A 37 13.89 -1.20 3.39
N LYS A 38 14.94 -1.99 3.30
CA LYS A 38 15.84 -2.25 4.43
C LYS A 38 16.63 -1.02 4.86
N TYR A 39 17.05 -0.18 3.90
CA TYR A 39 18.06 0.85 4.19
C TYR A 39 17.61 2.28 3.94
N THR A 40 16.74 2.55 2.98
CA THR A 40 16.59 3.91 2.46
C THR A 40 15.16 4.48 2.47
N ILE A 41 14.13 3.69 2.21
CA ILE A 41 12.75 4.22 2.08
C ILE A 41 12.33 4.94 3.36
N PRO A 42 12.00 6.25 3.31
CA PRO A 42 11.55 7.00 4.46
C PRO A 42 10.04 6.77 4.72
N LEU A 43 9.58 7.24 5.86
CA LEU A 43 8.14 7.44 6.08
C LEU A 43 7.63 8.63 5.26
N ARG A 44 6.35 8.59 4.93
CA ARG A 44 5.67 9.78 4.45
C ARG A 44 5.63 10.85 5.54
N PRO A 45 5.53 12.14 5.14
CA PRO A 45 5.51 13.25 6.09
C PRO A 45 4.49 13.03 7.22
N SER A 46 4.92 13.25 8.45
CA SER A 46 4.13 13.14 9.70
C SER A 46 3.42 11.81 9.95
N ALA A 47 3.80 10.74 9.22
CA ALA A 47 3.14 9.43 9.36
C ALA A 47 3.37 8.82 10.74
N LYS A 48 4.55 8.97 11.32
CA LYS A 48 4.85 8.42 12.66
C LYS A 48 4.02 9.10 13.74
N GLU A 49 3.93 10.42 13.71
CA GLU A 49 3.13 11.23 14.63
C GLU A 49 1.65 10.86 14.54
N TYR A 50 1.15 10.64 13.33
CA TYR A 50 -0.23 10.19 13.12
C TYR A 50 -0.46 8.78 13.72
N LEU A 51 0.42 7.82 13.46
CA LEU A 51 0.33 6.47 14.02
C LEU A 51 0.34 6.50 15.57
N GLU A 52 1.21 7.31 16.16
CA GLU A 52 1.25 7.51 17.60
C GLU A 52 -0.05 8.10 18.16
N ALA A 53 -0.62 9.08 17.48
CA ALA A 53 -1.87 9.69 17.90
C ALA A 53 -3.04 8.71 17.83
N MET A 54 -3.11 7.89 16.78
CA MET A 54 -4.16 6.87 16.63
C MET A 54 -4.00 5.75 17.66
N ALA A 55 -2.79 5.30 17.94
CA ALA A 55 -2.52 4.31 18.97
C ALA A 55 -2.93 4.82 20.36
N LYS A 56 -2.62 6.08 20.71
CA LYS A 56 -3.07 6.71 21.98
C LYS A 56 -4.59 6.79 22.10
N LYS A 57 -5.31 6.88 20.99
CA LYS A 57 -6.79 6.86 20.96
C LYS A 57 -7.37 5.44 20.99
N GLY A 58 -6.51 4.39 21.00
CA GLY A 58 -6.93 2.99 21.02
C GLY A 58 -7.45 2.50 19.66
N VAL A 59 -7.11 3.19 18.56
CA VAL A 59 -7.50 2.77 17.20
C VAL A 59 -6.67 1.55 16.81
N LYS A 60 -7.33 0.47 16.43
CA LYS A 60 -6.68 -0.71 15.85
C LYS A 60 -6.21 -0.41 14.43
N MET A 61 -4.98 -0.77 14.11
CA MET A 61 -4.39 -0.51 12.80
C MET A 61 -3.82 -1.78 12.17
N CYS A 62 -4.03 -1.93 10.88
CA CYS A 62 -3.56 -3.06 10.09
C CYS A 62 -2.86 -2.57 8.82
N ILE A 63 -1.76 -3.21 8.45
CA ILE A 63 -1.19 -3.06 7.12
C ILE A 63 -1.79 -4.13 6.21
N LEU A 64 -2.38 -3.70 5.09
CA LEU A 64 -2.81 -4.56 4.00
C LEU A 64 -1.99 -4.21 2.76
N THR A 65 -1.17 -5.13 2.29
CA THR A 65 -0.22 -4.89 1.21
C THR A 65 -0.30 -5.93 0.09
N ALA A 66 -0.02 -5.49 -1.15
CA ALA A 66 0.24 -6.39 -2.27
C ALA A 66 1.70 -6.89 -2.31
N SER A 67 2.60 -6.28 -1.53
CA SER A 67 3.99 -6.71 -1.40
C SER A 67 4.12 -7.88 -0.43
N GLU A 68 5.14 -8.70 -0.62
CA GLU A 68 5.46 -9.78 0.33
C GLU A 68 5.88 -9.21 1.69
N ALA A 69 5.43 -9.86 2.78
CA ALA A 69 5.72 -9.40 4.15
C ALA A 69 7.23 -9.26 4.42
N GLY A 70 8.06 -10.14 3.83
CA GLY A 70 9.50 -10.10 3.97
C GLY A 70 10.16 -8.82 3.46
N TYR A 71 9.55 -8.11 2.51
CA TYR A 71 10.10 -6.84 2.01
C TYR A 71 9.82 -5.68 2.95
N ILE A 72 8.61 -5.60 3.51
CA ILE A 72 8.20 -4.44 4.31
C ILE A 72 8.66 -4.53 5.78
N GLN A 73 8.82 -5.74 6.33
CA GLN A 73 9.18 -5.93 7.73
C GLN A 73 10.48 -5.19 8.14
N PRO A 74 11.59 -5.26 7.37
CA PRO A 74 12.81 -4.53 7.71
C PRO A 74 12.61 -3.01 7.79
N ALA A 75 11.75 -2.43 6.93
CA ALA A 75 11.45 -1.00 7.00
C ALA A 75 10.63 -0.65 8.25
N LEU A 76 9.61 -1.45 8.57
CA LEU A 76 8.78 -1.22 9.75
C LEU A 76 9.60 -1.25 11.05
N ASP A 77 10.57 -2.17 11.13
CA ASP A 77 11.46 -2.29 12.28
C ASP A 77 12.46 -1.12 12.34
N ARG A 78 13.13 -0.79 11.22
CA ARG A 78 14.08 0.33 11.12
C ARG A 78 13.43 1.68 11.45
N LEU A 79 12.18 1.88 11.01
CA LEU A 79 11.42 3.11 11.24
C LEU A 79 10.72 3.15 12.60
N ASP A 80 10.81 2.05 13.37
CA ASP A 80 10.19 1.90 14.70
C ASP A 80 8.68 2.16 14.69
N ILE A 81 7.99 1.60 13.68
CA ILE A 81 6.53 1.75 13.53
C ILE A 81 5.76 0.43 13.55
N ARG A 82 6.44 -0.73 13.51
CA ARG A 82 5.79 -2.04 13.57
C ARG A 82 4.84 -2.18 14.77
N LYS A 83 5.21 -1.60 15.89
CA LYS A 83 4.49 -1.65 17.16
C LYS A 83 3.09 -1.00 17.13
N TYR A 84 2.79 -0.17 16.15
CA TYR A 84 1.49 0.50 16.00
C TYR A 84 0.46 -0.35 15.26
N PHE A 85 0.88 -1.46 14.65
CA PHE A 85 0.00 -2.30 13.84
C PHE A 85 -0.30 -3.62 14.55
N ASP A 86 -1.59 -3.92 14.71
CA ASP A 86 -2.07 -5.18 15.30
C ASP A 86 -1.69 -6.37 14.41
N CYS A 87 -1.79 -6.20 13.09
CA CYS A 87 -1.36 -7.22 12.12
C CYS A 87 -0.84 -6.61 10.81
N ILE A 88 -0.13 -7.45 10.07
CA ILE A 88 0.26 -7.22 8.68
C ILE A 88 -0.37 -8.34 7.87
N LEU A 89 -1.10 -7.99 6.81
CA LEU A 89 -1.78 -8.92 5.92
C LEU A 89 -1.29 -8.67 4.49
N THR A 90 -0.93 -9.73 3.79
CA THR A 90 -0.57 -9.64 2.38
C THR A 90 -1.70 -10.16 1.51
N CYS A 91 -1.88 -9.57 0.33
CA CYS A 91 -2.86 -10.06 -0.65
C CYS A 91 -2.58 -11.50 -1.05
N THR A 92 -1.30 -11.88 -1.12
CA THR A 92 -0.86 -13.26 -1.45
C THR A 92 -1.33 -14.26 -0.40
N GLU A 93 -1.09 -13.98 0.90
CA GLU A 93 -1.52 -14.86 2.00
C GLU A 93 -3.04 -14.98 2.11
N LEU A 94 -3.76 -13.91 1.78
CA LEU A 94 -5.22 -13.89 1.80
C LEU A 94 -5.85 -14.51 0.55
N GLY A 95 -5.10 -14.66 -0.54
CA GLY A 95 -5.61 -15.13 -1.83
C GLY A 95 -6.61 -14.19 -2.48
N VAL A 96 -6.53 -12.88 -2.19
CA VAL A 96 -7.46 -11.84 -2.67
C VAL A 96 -6.70 -10.62 -3.17
N TYR A 97 -7.40 -9.76 -3.92
CA TYR A 97 -6.84 -8.55 -4.50
C TYR A 97 -7.58 -7.29 -3.99
N LYS A 98 -6.91 -6.13 -4.13
CA LYS A 98 -7.47 -4.85 -3.72
C LYS A 98 -8.47 -4.29 -4.73
N GLU A 99 -8.39 -4.68 -6.00
CA GLU A 99 -9.22 -4.15 -7.09
C GLU A 99 -10.72 -4.39 -6.90
N ASP A 100 -11.10 -5.53 -6.34
CA ASP A 100 -12.51 -5.91 -6.12
C ASP A 100 -13.00 -5.63 -4.70
N GLY A 101 -12.15 -5.02 -3.88
CA GLY A 101 -12.47 -4.68 -2.49
C GLY A 101 -12.42 -5.82 -1.48
N LYS A 102 -12.33 -7.08 -1.92
CA LYS A 102 -12.35 -8.25 -1.03
C LYS A 102 -11.20 -8.26 -0.03
N ALA A 103 -10.02 -7.80 -0.45
CA ALA A 103 -8.87 -7.71 0.45
C ALA A 103 -9.16 -6.80 1.66
N PHE A 104 -9.84 -5.68 1.46
CA PHE A 104 -10.21 -4.75 2.53
C PHE A 104 -11.30 -5.33 3.44
N LEU A 105 -12.32 -5.99 2.88
CA LEU A 105 -13.35 -6.68 3.68
C LEU A 105 -12.75 -7.78 4.54
N THR A 106 -11.86 -8.60 3.97
CA THR A 106 -11.17 -9.66 4.71
C THR A 106 -10.29 -9.10 5.84
N ALA A 107 -9.58 -8.00 5.58
CA ALA A 107 -8.78 -7.33 6.61
C ALA A 107 -9.66 -6.76 7.73
N MET A 108 -10.76 -6.09 7.40
CA MET A 108 -11.74 -5.57 8.35
C MET A 108 -12.31 -6.69 9.24
N GLU A 109 -12.75 -7.80 8.64
CA GLU A 109 -13.28 -8.96 9.38
C GLU A 109 -12.24 -9.54 10.36
N LYS A 110 -10.98 -9.69 9.92
CA LYS A 110 -9.88 -10.17 10.78
C LYS A 110 -9.59 -9.22 11.96
N MET A 111 -9.79 -7.93 11.76
CA MET A 111 -9.65 -6.91 12.81
C MET A 111 -10.87 -6.81 13.72
N GLY A 112 -11.97 -7.48 13.37
CA GLY A 112 -13.24 -7.44 14.12
C GLY A 112 -13.95 -6.09 14.03
N GLY A 113 -13.77 -5.37 12.91
CA GLY A 113 -14.39 -4.06 12.64
C GLY A 113 -15.68 -4.17 11.82
N THR A 114 -16.35 -3.02 11.65
CA THR A 114 -17.48 -2.83 10.75
C THR A 114 -17.13 -1.78 9.69
N LEU A 115 -17.93 -1.67 8.62
CA LEU A 115 -17.70 -0.66 7.57
C LEU A 115 -17.77 0.77 8.11
N GLU A 116 -18.67 1.01 9.06
CA GLU A 116 -18.87 2.34 9.67
C GLU A 116 -17.66 2.78 10.52
N GLU A 117 -16.96 1.81 11.13
CA GLU A 117 -15.84 2.06 12.03
C GLU A 117 -14.48 1.92 11.34
N THR A 118 -14.45 1.45 10.08
CA THR A 118 -13.22 1.18 9.36
C THR A 118 -12.96 2.23 8.28
N ALA A 119 -11.75 2.75 8.27
CA ALA A 119 -11.26 3.62 7.20
C ALA A 119 -10.07 2.97 6.48
N VAL A 120 -10.00 3.16 5.17
CA VAL A 120 -8.91 2.70 4.31
C VAL A 120 -8.05 3.90 3.92
N PHE A 121 -6.73 3.76 4.07
CA PHE A 121 -5.71 4.70 3.61
C PHE A 121 -5.02 4.09 2.39
N GLU A 122 -5.11 4.75 1.23
CA GLU A 122 -4.60 4.23 -0.03
C GLU A 122 -4.08 5.34 -0.94
N ASP A 123 -3.14 4.98 -1.84
CA ASP A 123 -2.53 5.87 -2.83
C ASP A 123 -2.72 5.37 -4.26
N ALA A 124 -3.13 4.13 -4.47
CA ALA A 124 -3.29 3.53 -5.78
C ALA A 124 -4.73 3.60 -6.27
N LEU A 125 -4.95 4.15 -7.47
CA LEU A 125 -6.30 4.34 -8.04
C LEU A 125 -7.14 3.06 -8.07
N TYR A 126 -6.54 1.91 -8.42
CA TYR A 126 -7.27 0.63 -8.46
C TYR A 126 -7.73 0.20 -7.06
N ALA A 127 -6.92 0.42 -6.04
CA ALA A 127 -7.22 0.08 -4.67
C ALA A 127 -8.25 1.04 -4.04
N VAL A 128 -8.15 2.34 -4.33
CA VAL A 128 -9.18 3.33 -3.96
C VAL A 128 -10.53 2.94 -4.54
N ARG A 129 -10.58 2.55 -5.83
CA ARG A 129 -11.82 2.06 -6.48
C ARG A 129 -12.38 0.82 -5.79
N GLY A 130 -11.52 -0.16 -5.48
CA GLY A 130 -11.93 -1.38 -4.79
C GLY A 130 -12.49 -1.10 -3.39
N ALA A 131 -11.81 -0.27 -2.60
CA ALA A 131 -12.27 0.11 -1.28
C ALA A 131 -13.60 0.89 -1.31
N LYS A 132 -13.75 1.85 -2.24
CA LYS A 132 -15.02 2.59 -2.42
C LYS A 132 -16.16 1.69 -2.88
N ALA A 133 -15.91 0.78 -3.81
CA ALA A 133 -16.92 -0.20 -4.28
C ALA A 133 -17.38 -1.15 -3.16
N ALA A 134 -16.48 -1.48 -2.21
CA ALA A 134 -16.79 -2.28 -1.03
C ALA A 134 -17.46 -1.48 0.10
N GLY A 135 -17.66 -0.16 -0.05
CA GLY A 135 -18.39 0.70 0.91
C GLY A 135 -17.53 1.36 1.98
N PHE A 136 -16.21 1.28 1.90
CA PHE A 136 -15.33 1.90 2.88
C PHE A 136 -15.27 3.42 2.75
N ARG A 137 -15.00 4.08 3.89
CA ARG A 137 -14.46 5.44 3.91
C ARG A 137 -13.00 5.38 3.50
N VAL A 138 -12.62 6.17 2.48
CA VAL A 138 -11.27 6.17 1.92
C VAL A 138 -10.59 7.51 2.10
N TYR A 139 -9.44 7.48 2.72
CA TYR A 139 -8.49 8.58 2.85
C TYR A 139 -7.37 8.37 1.84
N ALA A 140 -7.31 9.20 0.82
CA ALA A 140 -6.31 9.08 -0.23
C ALA A 140 -5.03 9.83 0.13
N VAL A 141 -3.92 9.10 0.12
CA VAL A 141 -2.58 9.65 0.28
C VAL A 141 -2.07 10.06 -1.10
N LEU A 142 -1.97 11.36 -1.37
CA LEU A 142 -1.58 11.86 -2.69
C LEU A 142 -0.07 11.88 -2.84
N ASP A 143 0.39 11.42 -4.02
CA ASP A 143 1.80 11.38 -4.40
C ASP A 143 1.91 11.71 -5.89
N GLU A 144 2.11 12.99 -6.20
CA GLU A 144 2.17 13.50 -7.57
C GLU A 144 3.43 13.02 -8.29
N ASP A 145 4.54 12.85 -7.58
CA ASP A 145 5.81 12.43 -8.15
C ASP A 145 5.75 11.02 -8.73
N PHE A 146 4.94 10.15 -8.12
CA PHE A 146 4.80 8.75 -8.55
C PHE A 146 3.59 8.48 -9.44
N ARG A 147 2.48 9.22 -9.27
CA ARG A 147 1.20 8.88 -9.90
C ARG A 147 0.87 9.70 -11.13
N GLY A 148 1.48 10.88 -11.26
CA GLY A 148 1.10 11.84 -12.26
C GLY A 148 -0.28 12.48 -12.01
N GLN A 149 -0.51 13.67 -12.56
CA GLN A 149 -1.67 14.51 -12.25
C GLN A 149 -3.02 13.85 -12.58
N THR A 150 -3.11 13.12 -13.68
CA THR A 150 -4.37 12.48 -14.12
C THR A 150 -4.90 11.44 -13.12
N ASP A 151 -4.01 10.66 -12.50
CA ASP A 151 -4.42 9.68 -11.50
C ASP A 151 -4.71 10.33 -10.16
N VAL A 152 -3.98 11.37 -9.78
CA VAL A 152 -4.26 12.20 -8.60
C VAL A 152 -5.66 12.81 -8.69
N ASP A 153 -6.06 13.37 -9.84
CA ASP A 153 -7.40 13.94 -10.04
C ASP A 153 -8.50 12.88 -9.88
N LYS A 154 -8.30 11.68 -10.44
CA LYS A 154 -9.26 10.57 -10.32
C LYS A 154 -9.37 10.05 -8.89
N ILE A 155 -8.24 9.93 -8.20
CA ILE A 155 -8.19 9.49 -6.80
C ILE A 155 -8.91 10.51 -5.91
N THR A 156 -8.62 11.80 -6.08
CA THR A 156 -9.25 12.89 -5.33
C THR A 156 -10.77 12.95 -5.53
N ALA A 157 -11.23 12.68 -6.76
CA ALA A 157 -12.67 12.65 -7.06
C ALA A 157 -13.41 11.47 -6.43
N LEU A 158 -12.72 10.37 -6.11
CA LEU A 158 -13.32 9.14 -5.55
C LEU A 158 -13.23 9.05 -4.03
N ALA A 159 -12.16 9.55 -3.44
CA ALA A 159 -11.90 9.46 -2.02
C ALA A 159 -12.83 10.37 -1.21
N ASP A 160 -13.08 10.01 0.04
CA ASP A 160 -13.85 10.83 0.98
C ASP A 160 -12.99 11.98 1.54
N CYS A 161 -11.67 11.78 1.57
CA CYS A 161 -10.68 12.78 1.94
C CYS A 161 -9.39 12.52 1.17
N SER A 162 -8.66 13.57 0.84
CA SER A 162 -7.35 13.47 0.18
C SER A 162 -6.36 14.39 0.88
N PHE A 163 -5.14 13.93 1.07
CA PHE A 163 -4.09 14.69 1.77
C PHE A 163 -2.70 14.30 1.25
N ARG A 164 -1.70 15.13 1.54
CA ARG A 164 -0.29 14.90 1.21
C ARG A 164 0.58 14.65 2.44
N ASP A 165 0.22 15.28 3.55
CA ASP A 165 0.92 15.17 4.84
C ASP A 165 -0.06 14.66 5.89
N TYR A 166 0.31 13.63 6.64
CA TYR A 166 -0.52 13.08 7.72
C TYR A 166 -0.83 14.09 8.82
N LYS A 167 -0.08 15.22 8.90
CA LYS A 167 -0.38 16.35 9.78
C LYS A 167 -1.75 16.98 9.51
N GLU A 168 -2.25 16.89 8.27
CA GLU A 168 -3.57 17.40 7.89
C GLU A 168 -4.72 16.66 8.59
N LEU A 169 -4.44 15.50 9.19
CA LEU A 169 -5.40 14.65 9.87
C LEU A 169 -5.25 14.63 11.41
N LEU A 170 -4.30 15.39 11.95
CA LEU A 170 -4.07 15.55 13.39
C LEU A 170 -4.89 16.69 13.98
#